data_b3f5e9a58e83c99c03ee7771652db170
#
_entry.id   b3f5e9a58e83c99c03ee7771652db170
#
_cell.length_a   1.000
_cell.length_b   1.000
_cell.length_c   1.000
_cell.angle_alpha   90.00
_cell.angle_beta   90.00
_cell.angle_gamma   90.00
#
_symmetry.space_group_name_H-M   'P 1'
#
loop_
_entity.id
_entity.type
_entity.pdbx_description
1 polymer ?
#
loop_
_entity_poly.entity_id
_entity_poly.type
_entity_poly.pdbx_seq_one_letter_code
_entity_poly.pdbx_strand_id
1 'polypeptide(L)'
;RRGDFGGGTVQVIPHITNEIKSRFYRNPAAENTEIAIIEVGGTVGDIESQPFLEAIRQFQHEKGRENVILIHVTLIPYLKASQEMKTKPTQASVKDLQGMGIQPDILVCRSEYPLGVGLKDKIALFCNVPSNHVLQNLDVEYLYEAPLAMEEENLAGVVCECLHLDCPEPDLKDWTEMVDYLKNPNTEVTVALVGKYIQLHDAYISVVEALKHGGIFSRATVNIKWIDSETVTADNAEELFSDVSGILVPGGFGNRGIEGKIEAIKYARTHNIPFLGLCLGMQLSIVEFARDVIGYNDAHSAELDPNTTHPVIH
;
A
#
# COMPACT_ATOMS: atom_id res chain seq x y z
N ARG A 1 8.94 -15.04 -25.95
CA ARG A 1 9.15 -14.34 -27.23
C ARG A 1 10.63 -14.10 -27.56
N ARG A 2 11.51 -14.13 -26.55
CA ARG A 2 12.98 -13.97 -26.76
C ARG A 2 13.67 -15.23 -27.28
N GLY A 3 13.00 -16.38 -27.33
CA GLY A 3 13.58 -17.65 -27.77
C GLY A 3 14.39 -18.37 -26.68
N ASP A 4 14.30 -17.97 -25.43
CA ASP A 4 15.10 -18.49 -24.30
C ASP A 4 14.91 -20.00 -24.09
N PHE A 5 13.80 -20.56 -24.56
CA PHE A 5 13.46 -21.98 -24.41
C PHE A 5 13.70 -22.80 -25.71
N GLY A 6 14.27 -22.20 -26.76
CA GLY A 6 14.68 -22.90 -28.00
C GLY A 6 13.58 -23.75 -28.67
N GLY A 7 12.29 -23.39 -28.49
CA GLY A 7 11.14 -24.15 -28.97
C GLY A 7 10.70 -25.30 -28.05
N GLY A 8 11.32 -25.46 -26.90
CA GLY A 8 10.93 -26.46 -25.88
C GLY A 8 9.61 -26.08 -25.18
N THR A 9 8.95 -27.08 -24.59
CA THR A 9 7.73 -26.89 -23.80
C THR A 9 8.05 -26.20 -22.49
N VAL A 10 7.39 -25.05 -22.23
CA VAL A 10 7.47 -24.37 -20.93
C VAL A 10 6.48 -25.02 -19.97
N GLN A 11 6.98 -25.41 -18.79
CA GLN A 11 6.21 -26.05 -17.73
C GLN A 11 6.19 -25.16 -16.47
N VAL A 12 5.18 -25.34 -15.62
CA VAL A 12 5.14 -24.63 -14.33
C VAL A 12 6.38 -25.02 -13.50
N ILE A 13 6.68 -26.32 -13.43
CA ILE A 13 7.88 -26.86 -12.80
C ILE A 13 8.76 -27.45 -13.92
N PRO A 14 10.01 -27.02 -14.08
CA PRO A 14 10.76 -26.08 -13.24
C PRO A 14 10.74 -24.61 -13.75
N HIS A 15 10.21 -24.30 -14.92
CA HIS A 15 10.47 -23.03 -15.61
C HIS A 15 9.88 -21.82 -14.86
N ILE A 16 8.57 -21.88 -14.51
CA ILE A 16 7.90 -20.80 -13.78
C ILE A 16 8.44 -20.70 -12.34
N THR A 17 8.56 -21.84 -11.65
CA THR A 17 9.07 -21.85 -10.27
C THR A 17 10.51 -21.37 -10.18
N ASN A 18 11.37 -21.67 -11.16
CA ASN A 18 12.73 -21.17 -11.21
C ASN A 18 12.78 -19.65 -11.46
N GLU A 19 11.90 -19.10 -12.31
CA GLU A 19 11.81 -17.65 -12.50
C GLU A 19 11.35 -16.96 -11.22
N ILE A 20 10.36 -17.49 -10.51
CA ILE A 20 9.92 -16.97 -9.21
C ILE A 20 11.07 -17.01 -8.20
N LYS A 21 11.74 -18.16 -8.04
CA LYS A 21 12.89 -18.30 -7.14
C LYS A 21 14.03 -17.35 -7.51
N SER A 22 14.25 -17.12 -8.82
CA SER A 22 15.28 -16.16 -9.26
C SER A 22 15.04 -14.75 -8.74
N ARG A 23 13.78 -14.37 -8.52
CA ARG A 23 13.41 -13.08 -7.91
C ARG A 23 13.72 -13.07 -6.42
N PHE A 24 13.46 -14.18 -5.72
CA PHE A 24 13.83 -14.32 -4.30
C PHE A 24 15.33 -14.20 -4.10
N TYR A 25 16.14 -14.80 -4.98
CA TYR A 25 17.60 -14.73 -4.92
C TYR A 25 18.19 -13.38 -5.33
N ARG A 26 17.53 -12.65 -6.21
CA ARG A 26 18.06 -11.40 -6.77
C ARG A 26 18.12 -10.27 -5.75
N ASN A 27 17.12 -10.18 -4.89
CA ASN A 27 17.03 -9.12 -3.89
C ASN A 27 18.18 -9.14 -2.89
N PRO A 28 18.53 -10.28 -2.24
CA PRO A 28 19.64 -10.34 -1.30
C PRO A 28 21.02 -10.13 -1.94
N ALA A 29 21.19 -10.53 -3.20
CA ALA A 29 22.49 -10.48 -3.88
C ALA A 29 22.92 -9.06 -4.28
N ALA A 30 21.98 -8.10 -4.36
CA ALA A 30 22.27 -6.78 -4.90
C ALA A 30 22.95 -5.83 -3.88
N GLU A 31 22.76 -6.01 -2.56
CA GLU A 31 23.13 -5.00 -1.55
C GLU A 31 23.70 -5.56 -0.24
N ASN A 32 24.25 -6.76 -0.24
CA ASN A 32 24.77 -7.38 1.00
C ASN A 32 23.68 -7.49 2.10
N THR A 33 22.45 -7.80 1.71
CA THR A 33 21.28 -7.86 2.57
C THR A 33 21.35 -9.06 3.50
N GLU A 34 21.24 -8.84 4.80
CA GLU A 34 21.25 -9.90 5.81
C GLU A 34 19.89 -10.59 5.94
N ILE A 35 18.78 -9.81 5.79
CA ILE A 35 17.41 -10.31 5.92
C ILE A 35 16.62 -9.83 4.70
N ALA A 36 15.88 -10.74 4.07
CA ALA A 36 14.94 -10.44 3.00
C ALA A 36 13.52 -10.83 3.42
N ILE A 37 12.58 -9.88 3.30
CA ILE A 37 11.16 -10.11 3.52
C ILE A 37 10.49 -10.23 2.16
N ILE A 38 9.83 -11.36 1.91
CA ILE A 38 9.14 -11.65 0.65
C ILE A 38 7.65 -11.80 0.97
N GLU A 39 6.84 -10.90 0.41
CA GLU A 39 5.39 -10.99 0.51
C GLU A 39 4.84 -11.71 -0.73
N VAL A 40 3.95 -12.68 -0.50
CA VAL A 40 3.22 -13.39 -1.55
C VAL A 40 1.73 -13.25 -1.29
N GLY A 41 1.07 -12.47 -2.16
CA GLY A 41 -0.35 -12.21 -2.08
C GLY A 41 -1.23 -13.36 -2.57
N GLY A 42 -2.52 -13.21 -2.35
CA GLY A 42 -3.55 -14.16 -2.72
C GLY A 42 -3.93 -15.11 -1.58
N THR A 43 -5.03 -15.82 -1.79
CA THR A 43 -5.55 -16.80 -0.82
C THR A 43 -4.94 -18.17 -1.11
N VAL A 44 -4.56 -18.88 -0.05
CA VAL A 44 -4.13 -20.28 -0.17
C VAL A 44 -5.25 -21.13 -0.78
N GLY A 45 -4.94 -21.85 -1.84
CA GLY A 45 -5.93 -22.61 -2.62
C GLY A 45 -6.33 -21.97 -3.95
N ASP A 46 -6.05 -20.68 -4.14
CA ASP A 46 -6.28 -20.03 -5.44
C ASP A 46 -5.30 -20.55 -6.49
N ILE A 47 -5.81 -20.73 -7.71
CA ILE A 47 -5.02 -21.28 -8.82
C ILE A 47 -3.81 -20.40 -9.13
N GLU A 48 -3.97 -19.11 -9.08
CA GLU A 48 -2.92 -18.12 -9.36
C GLU A 48 -1.77 -18.19 -8.36
N SER A 49 -2.04 -18.58 -7.11
CA SER A 49 -1.06 -18.65 -6.03
C SER A 49 -0.21 -19.93 -6.07
N GLN A 50 -0.70 -21.01 -6.69
CA GLN A 50 -0.05 -22.32 -6.65
C GLN A 50 1.42 -22.32 -7.14
N PRO A 51 1.80 -21.67 -8.25
CA PRO A 51 3.20 -21.62 -8.68
C PRO A 51 4.12 -20.92 -7.67
N PHE A 52 3.62 -19.91 -6.96
CA PHE A 52 4.37 -19.21 -5.92
C PHE A 52 4.56 -20.10 -4.69
N LEU A 53 3.51 -20.78 -4.24
CA LEU A 53 3.59 -21.70 -3.11
C LEU A 53 4.57 -22.85 -3.41
N GLU A 54 4.51 -23.43 -4.60
CA GLU A 54 5.48 -24.46 -5.01
C GLU A 54 6.92 -23.89 -5.06
N ALA A 55 7.12 -22.66 -5.54
CA ALA A 55 8.42 -22.02 -5.53
C ALA A 55 8.94 -21.78 -4.10
N ILE A 56 8.07 -21.37 -3.17
CA ILE A 56 8.40 -21.21 -1.74
C ILE A 56 8.84 -22.54 -1.14
N ARG A 57 8.07 -23.62 -1.38
CA ARG A 57 8.41 -24.96 -0.90
C ARG A 57 9.80 -25.40 -1.37
N GLN A 58 10.10 -25.19 -2.67
CA GLN A 58 11.42 -25.50 -3.24
C GLN A 58 12.51 -24.62 -2.63
N PHE A 59 12.25 -23.31 -2.50
CA PHE A 59 13.20 -22.35 -1.95
C PHE A 59 13.56 -22.66 -0.50
N GLN A 60 12.57 -23.00 0.34
CA GLN A 60 12.81 -23.42 1.73
C GLN A 60 13.65 -24.70 1.79
N HIS A 61 13.38 -25.67 0.87
CA HIS A 61 14.17 -26.89 0.79
C HIS A 61 15.64 -26.61 0.36
N GLU A 62 15.84 -25.69 -0.58
CA GLU A 62 17.17 -25.31 -1.09
C GLU A 62 18.00 -24.54 -0.06
N LYS A 63 17.36 -23.71 0.76
CA LYS A 63 18.03 -22.85 1.73
C LYS A 63 18.16 -23.43 3.14
N GLY A 64 17.35 -24.43 3.46
CA GLY A 64 17.19 -24.94 4.81
C GLY A 64 16.18 -24.15 5.64
N ARG A 65 15.49 -24.85 6.53
CA ARG A 65 14.47 -24.25 7.39
C ARG A 65 15.03 -23.24 8.39
N GLU A 66 16.29 -23.39 8.74
CA GLU A 66 17.00 -22.46 9.62
C GLU A 66 17.26 -21.09 9.01
N ASN A 67 17.14 -20.97 7.67
CA ASN A 67 17.37 -19.73 6.95
C ASN A 67 16.08 -19.15 6.32
N VAL A 68 14.96 -19.87 6.37
CA VAL A 68 13.69 -19.45 5.76
C VAL A 68 12.53 -19.80 6.66
N ILE A 69 11.92 -18.80 7.26
CA ILE A 69 10.68 -18.97 8.03
C ILE A 69 9.47 -18.58 7.22
N LEU A 70 8.34 -19.17 7.53
CA LEU A 70 7.06 -18.95 6.85
C LEU A 70 6.05 -18.38 7.84
N ILE A 71 5.69 -17.12 7.61
CA ILE A 71 4.65 -16.42 8.37
C ILE A 71 3.36 -16.49 7.56
N HIS A 72 2.34 -17.13 8.10
CA HIS A 72 1.04 -17.26 7.44
C HIS A 72 0.02 -16.33 8.07
N VAL A 73 -0.47 -15.37 7.27
CA VAL A 73 -1.52 -14.45 7.69
C VAL A 73 -2.89 -15.08 7.41
N THR A 74 -3.74 -15.17 8.44
CA THR A 74 -5.05 -15.80 8.35
C THR A 74 -6.15 -14.90 8.91
N LEU A 75 -7.41 -15.27 8.69
CA LEU A 75 -8.57 -14.57 9.23
C LEU A 75 -9.30 -15.45 10.25
N ILE A 76 -9.61 -14.87 11.42
CA ILE A 76 -10.49 -15.43 12.43
C ILE A 76 -11.80 -14.64 12.41
N PRO A 77 -12.81 -15.07 11.66
CA PRO A 77 -14.06 -14.32 11.57
C PRO A 77 -14.86 -14.43 12.86
N TYR A 78 -15.50 -13.31 13.22
CA TYR A 78 -16.48 -13.26 14.31
C TYR A 78 -17.89 -13.38 13.74
N LEU A 79 -18.65 -14.35 14.25
CA LEU A 79 -20.05 -14.55 13.86
C LEU A 79 -20.96 -13.82 14.83
N LYS A 80 -21.53 -12.70 14.43
CA LYS A 80 -22.41 -11.87 15.26
C LYS A 80 -23.63 -12.64 15.80
N ALA A 81 -24.20 -13.57 15.01
CA ALA A 81 -25.36 -14.34 15.40
C ALA A 81 -25.09 -15.32 16.55
N SER A 82 -23.95 -15.97 16.60
CA SER A 82 -23.55 -16.90 17.65
C SER A 82 -22.60 -16.28 18.67
N GLN A 83 -22.21 -15.04 18.49
CA GLN A 83 -21.26 -14.30 19.34
C GLN A 83 -19.95 -15.06 19.60
N GLU A 84 -19.42 -15.69 18.57
CA GLU A 84 -18.19 -16.48 18.69
C GLU A 84 -17.24 -16.30 17.51
N MET A 85 -15.95 -16.43 17.79
CA MET A 85 -14.90 -16.49 16.78
C MET A 85 -14.73 -17.90 16.21
N LYS A 86 -14.50 -18.01 14.90
CA LYS A 86 -14.35 -19.30 14.22
C LYS A 86 -12.91 -19.53 13.77
N THR A 87 -12.27 -20.55 14.35
CA THR A 87 -10.90 -20.96 14.02
C THR A 87 -10.82 -21.89 12.80
N LYS A 88 -11.95 -22.41 12.34
CA LYS A 88 -11.99 -23.35 11.20
C LYS A 88 -11.39 -22.82 9.91
N PRO A 89 -11.63 -21.57 9.48
CA PRO A 89 -11.00 -21.02 8.27
C PRO A 89 -9.48 -21.03 8.34
N THR A 90 -8.90 -20.59 9.46
CA THR A 90 -7.44 -20.67 9.69
C THR A 90 -6.92 -22.10 9.64
N GLN A 91 -7.59 -23.04 10.34
CA GLN A 91 -7.20 -24.45 10.31
C GLN A 91 -7.26 -25.05 8.91
N ALA A 92 -8.27 -24.70 8.11
CA ALA A 92 -8.39 -25.16 6.72
C ALA A 92 -7.25 -24.61 5.86
N SER A 93 -6.98 -23.31 5.94
CA SER A 93 -5.90 -22.65 5.18
C SER A 93 -4.53 -23.24 5.51
N VAL A 94 -4.23 -23.48 6.79
CA VAL A 94 -2.96 -24.15 7.19
C VAL A 94 -2.91 -25.58 6.70
N LYS A 95 -4.03 -26.32 6.75
CA LYS A 95 -4.09 -27.69 6.23
C LYS A 95 -3.82 -27.75 4.72
N ASP A 96 -4.32 -26.79 3.97
CA ASP A 96 -4.06 -26.68 2.53
C ASP A 96 -2.58 -26.44 2.25
N LEU A 97 -1.92 -25.56 3.00
CA LEU A 97 -0.45 -25.38 2.93
C LEU A 97 0.31 -26.64 3.27
N GLN A 98 -0.07 -27.32 4.35
CA GLN A 98 0.55 -28.60 4.75
C GLN A 98 0.37 -29.67 3.66
N GLY A 99 -0.78 -29.69 2.98
CA GLY A 99 -1.03 -30.56 1.82
C GLY A 99 -0.08 -30.31 0.65
N MET A 100 0.46 -29.11 0.53
CA MET A 100 1.49 -28.73 -0.45
C MET A 100 2.92 -28.96 0.06
N GLY A 101 3.09 -29.48 1.29
CA GLY A 101 4.41 -29.68 1.91
C GLY A 101 5.00 -28.42 2.57
N ILE A 102 4.17 -27.43 2.86
CA ILE A 102 4.56 -26.18 3.50
C ILE A 102 4.01 -26.18 4.94
N GLN A 103 4.90 -26.05 5.93
CA GLN A 103 4.54 -25.88 7.32
C GLN A 103 4.84 -24.44 7.74
N PRO A 104 3.83 -23.62 8.11
CA PRO A 104 4.07 -22.30 8.69
C PRO A 104 4.82 -22.40 10.03
N ASP A 105 5.72 -21.48 10.27
CA ASP A 105 6.44 -21.35 11.53
C ASP A 105 5.70 -20.40 12.49
N ILE A 106 5.04 -19.37 11.94
CA ILE A 106 4.29 -18.37 12.67
C ILE A 106 2.92 -18.17 12.02
N LEU A 107 1.88 -18.02 12.83
CA LEU A 107 0.54 -17.64 12.38
C LEU A 107 0.19 -16.25 12.88
N VAL A 108 -0.12 -15.34 11.97
CA VAL A 108 -0.66 -14.01 12.27
C VAL A 108 -2.16 -14.05 11.99
N CYS A 109 -2.96 -14.06 13.05
CA CYS A 109 -4.40 -14.23 12.99
C CYS A 109 -5.10 -12.87 13.04
N ARG A 110 -5.60 -12.38 11.90
CA ARG A 110 -6.42 -11.17 11.86
C ARG A 110 -7.79 -11.43 12.47
N SER A 111 -8.24 -10.53 13.33
CA SER A 111 -9.54 -10.64 14.01
C SER A 111 -10.07 -9.29 14.48
N GLU A 112 -11.39 -9.15 14.54
CA GLU A 112 -12.06 -7.96 15.11
C GLU A 112 -11.97 -7.91 16.64
N TYR A 113 -11.79 -9.05 17.31
CA TYR A 113 -11.78 -9.18 18.77
C TYR A 113 -10.56 -9.93 19.25
N PRO A 114 -10.10 -9.67 20.49
CA PRO A 114 -8.93 -10.34 21.07
C PRO A 114 -9.11 -11.88 21.13
N LEU A 115 -8.03 -12.57 20.78
CA LEU A 115 -7.95 -14.02 20.90
C LEU A 115 -7.60 -14.40 22.34
N GLY A 116 -8.53 -15.04 23.05
CA GLY A 116 -8.21 -15.61 24.36
C GLY A 116 -7.21 -16.77 24.25
N VAL A 117 -6.48 -17.02 25.35
CA VAL A 117 -5.44 -18.07 25.42
C VAL A 117 -5.94 -19.43 24.93
N GLY A 118 -7.14 -19.88 25.34
CA GLY A 118 -7.70 -21.15 24.89
C GLY A 118 -7.96 -21.21 23.37
N LEU A 119 -8.16 -20.05 22.71
CA LEU A 119 -8.32 -20.01 21.27
C LEU A 119 -6.96 -20.10 20.56
N LYS A 120 -5.94 -19.40 21.08
CA LYS A 120 -4.53 -19.51 20.59
C LYS A 120 -4.04 -20.95 20.74
N ASP A 121 -4.23 -21.59 21.88
CA ASP A 121 -3.83 -22.99 22.13
C ASP A 121 -4.53 -23.96 21.18
N LYS A 122 -5.83 -23.76 20.93
CA LYS A 122 -6.58 -24.56 19.96
C LYS A 122 -6.03 -24.41 18.55
N ILE A 123 -5.73 -23.19 18.09
CA ILE A 123 -5.14 -22.93 16.77
C ILE A 123 -3.77 -23.60 16.70
N ALA A 124 -2.92 -23.40 17.69
CA ALA A 124 -1.60 -23.98 17.80
C ALA A 124 -1.62 -25.50 17.63
N LEU A 125 -2.50 -26.18 18.37
CA LEU A 125 -2.67 -27.63 18.32
C LEU A 125 -3.08 -28.11 16.92
N PHE A 126 -4.08 -27.49 16.31
CA PHE A 126 -4.60 -27.94 15.00
C PHE A 126 -3.70 -27.55 13.82
N CYS A 127 -2.89 -26.51 13.97
CA CYS A 127 -1.99 -26.01 12.93
C CYS A 127 -0.55 -26.48 13.09
N ASN A 128 -0.25 -27.25 14.14
CA ASN A 128 1.07 -27.77 14.45
C ASN A 128 2.15 -26.68 14.54
N VAL A 129 1.85 -25.64 15.33
CA VAL A 129 2.78 -24.56 15.67
C VAL A 129 2.82 -24.40 17.19
N PRO A 130 3.91 -23.83 17.78
CA PRO A 130 3.92 -23.47 19.19
C PRO A 130 2.82 -22.43 19.52
N SER A 131 2.29 -22.45 20.75
CA SER A 131 1.22 -21.52 21.14
C SER A 131 1.66 -20.06 21.12
N ASN A 132 2.92 -19.79 21.48
CA ASN A 132 3.55 -18.47 21.40
C ASN A 132 3.86 -18.00 19.96
N HIS A 133 3.71 -18.85 18.96
CA HIS A 133 3.80 -18.51 17.55
C HIS A 133 2.42 -18.21 16.90
N VAL A 134 1.35 -18.25 17.69
CA VAL A 134 0.01 -17.83 17.26
C VAL A 134 -0.22 -16.41 17.75
N LEU A 135 0.01 -15.44 16.87
CA LEU A 135 -0.08 -14.01 17.15
C LEU A 135 -1.41 -13.46 16.64
N GLN A 136 -2.03 -12.59 17.41
CA GLN A 136 -3.23 -11.88 16.94
C GLN A 136 -2.83 -10.59 16.24
N ASN A 137 -3.58 -10.22 15.22
CA ASN A 137 -3.53 -8.91 14.58
C ASN A 137 -4.94 -8.34 14.60
N LEU A 138 -5.22 -7.51 15.59
CA LEU A 138 -6.52 -6.86 15.73
C LEU A 138 -6.70 -5.76 14.70
N ASP A 139 -7.94 -5.55 14.30
CA ASP A 139 -8.29 -4.38 13.51
C ASP A 139 -7.97 -3.12 14.31
N VAL A 140 -7.26 -2.18 13.70
CA VAL A 140 -6.84 -0.91 14.29
C VAL A 140 -7.55 0.23 13.60
N GLU A 141 -7.70 1.36 14.29
CA GLU A 141 -8.31 2.56 13.71
C GLU A 141 -7.41 3.18 12.64
N TYR A 142 -6.12 3.26 12.94
CA TYR A 142 -5.11 3.77 12.02
C TYR A 142 -4.13 2.68 11.65
N LEU A 143 -3.90 2.47 10.36
CA LEU A 143 -3.01 1.41 9.86
C LEU A 143 -1.60 1.46 10.49
N TYR A 144 -1.12 2.65 10.81
CA TYR A 144 0.20 2.86 11.43
C TYR A 144 0.29 2.39 12.89
N GLU A 145 -0.82 2.01 13.52
CA GLU A 145 -0.82 1.34 14.84
C GLU A 145 -0.42 -0.14 14.72
N ALA A 146 -0.60 -0.76 13.55
CA ALA A 146 -0.36 -2.19 13.38
C ALA A 146 1.05 -2.66 13.77
N PRO A 147 2.16 -1.94 13.46
CA PRO A 147 3.49 -2.33 13.93
C PRO A 147 3.60 -2.36 15.46
N LEU A 148 2.96 -1.40 16.16
CA LEU A 148 2.97 -1.36 17.63
C LEU A 148 2.18 -2.55 18.21
N ALA A 149 0.99 -2.83 17.65
CA ALA A 149 0.19 -3.98 18.05
C ALA A 149 0.89 -5.32 17.78
N MET A 150 1.68 -5.43 16.71
CA MET A 150 2.47 -6.63 16.43
C MET A 150 3.64 -6.78 17.38
N GLU A 151 4.23 -5.67 17.86
CA GLU A 151 5.29 -5.72 18.87
C GLU A 151 4.73 -6.11 20.26
N GLU A 152 3.52 -5.66 20.61
CA GLU A 152 2.83 -6.13 21.82
C GLU A 152 2.60 -7.66 21.81
N GLU A 153 2.45 -8.25 20.63
CA GLU A 153 2.37 -9.71 20.42
C GLU A 153 3.76 -10.36 20.31
N ASN A 154 4.85 -9.60 20.46
CA ASN A 154 6.23 -10.05 20.38
C ASN A 154 6.60 -10.68 19.00
N LEU A 155 6.07 -10.14 17.88
CA LEU A 155 6.38 -10.67 16.56
C LEU A 155 7.88 -10.65 16.26
N ALA A 156 8.57 -9.55 16.59
CA ALA A 156 10.01 -9.43 16.35
C ALA A 156 10.80 -10.50 17.12
N GLY A 157 10.50 -10.71 18.40
CA GLY A 157 11.13 -11.73 19.22
C GLY A 157 10.94 -13.15 18.69
N VAL A 158 9.69 -13.48 18.31
CA VAL A 158 9.37 -14.81 17.72
C VAL A 158 10.09 -15.03 16.40
N VAL A 159 10.17 -14.00 15.52
CA VAL A 159 10.92 -14.08 14.26
C VAL A 159 12.41 -14.30 14.53
N CYS A 160 13.00 -13.56 15.46
CA CYS A 160 14.43 -13.72 15.84
C CYS A 160 14.69 -15.09 16.42
N GLU A 161 13.80 -15.62 17.27
CA GLU A 161 13.88 -16.99 17.80
C GLU A 161 13.89 -18.02 16.67
N CYS A 162 12.95 -17.94 15.73
CA CYS A 162 12.86 -18.88 14.59
C CYS A 162 14.08 -18.84 13.66
N LEU A 163 14.70 -17.68 13.48
CA LEU A 163 15.87 -17.47 12.62
C LEU A 163 17.20 -17.56 13.38
N HIS A 164 17.17 -17.84 14.70
CA HIS A 164 18.36 -17.89 15.56
C HIS A 164 19.18 -16.60 15.52
N LEU A 165 18.50 -15.45 15.45
CA LEU A 165 19.12 -14.13 15.42
C LEU A 165 19.21 -13.57 16.85
N ASP A 166 20.37 -12.99 17.18
CA ASP A 166 20.56 -12.23 18.42
C ASP A 166 20.41 -10.74 18.10
N CYS A 167 19.21 -10.22 18.32
CA CYS A 167 18.86 -8.85 18.02
C CYS A 167 18.43 -8.11 19.30
N PRO A 168 18.75 -6.81 19.43
CA PRO A 168 18.21 -6.00 20.51
C PRO A 168 16.70 -5.82 20.38
N GLU A 169 16.05 -5.45 21.48
CA GLU A 169 14.65 -5.03 21.44
C GLU A 169 14.43 -3.89 20.43
N PRO A 170 13.30 -3.90 19.69
CA PRO A 170 13.00 -2.85 18.72
C PRO A 170 12.85 -1.48 19.38
N ASP A 171 13.49 -0.45 18.86
CA ASP A 171 13.25 0.94 19.24
C ASP A 171 12.14 1.54 18.39
N LEU A 172 10.94 1.57 18.92
CA LEU A 172 9.74 2.11 18.28
C LEU A 172 9.32 3.49 18.80
N LYS A 173 10.23 4.21 19.49
CA LYS A 173 9.92 5.50 20.10
C LYS A 173 9.40 6.52 19.06
N ASP A 174 10.14 6.72 17.98
CA ASP A 174 9.74 7.68 16.93
C ASP A 174 8.44 7.27 16.23
N TRP A 175 8.23 5.95 16.06
CA TRP A 175 7.00 5.41 15.50
C TRP A 175 5.81 5.64 16.43
N THR A 176 5.99 5.42 17.72
CA THR A 176 4.97 5.68 18.76
C THR A 176 4.59 7.15 18.81
N GLU A 177 5.57 8.07 18.73
CA GLU A 177 5.35 9.50 18.69
C GLU A 177 4.57 9.92 17.41
N MET A 178 4.91 9.34 16.26
CA MET A 178 4.19 9.56 15.01
C MET A 178 2.72 9.11 15.11
N VAL A 179 2.46 7.94 15.69
CA VAL A 179 1.09 7.44 15.89
C VAL A 179 0.33 8.31 16.87
N ASP A 180 0.98 8.82 17.92
CA ASP A 180 0.35 9.77 18.85
C ASP A 180 -0.07 11.07 18.13
N TYR A 181 0.77 11.61 17.26
CA TYR A 181 0.43 12.79 16.45
C TYR A 181 -0.74 12.53 15.51
N LEU A 182 -0.80 11.34 14.92
CA LEU A 182 -1.93 10.93 14.05
C LEU A 182 -3.24 10.84 14.82
N LYS A 183 -3.21 10.34 16.06
CA LYS A 183 -4.40 10.14 16.91
C LYS A 183 -4.86 11.43 17.60
N ASN A 184 -3.96 12.37 17.84
CA ASN A 184 -4.18 13.59 18.58
C ASN A 184 -3.82 14.85 17.75
N PRO A 185 -4.51 15.09 16.62
CA PRO A 185 -4.28 16.27 15.80
C PRO A 185 -4.74 17.55 16.53
N ASN A 186 -4.06 18.66 16.28
CA ASN A 186 -4.40 19.97 16.86
C ASN A 186 -5.37 20.76 16.01
N THR A 187 -5.50 20.45 14.72
CA THR A 187 -6.30 21.18 13.75
C THR A 187 -6.74 20.26 12.61
N GLU A 188 -7.63 20.78 11.77
CA GLU A 188 -8.06 20.13 10.54
C GLU A 188 -7.88 21.06 9.36
N VAL A 189 -7.49 20.52 8.22
CA VAL A 189 -7.39 21.22 6.94
C VAL A 189 -8.07 20.42 5.86
N THR A 190 -8.68 21.11 4.90
CA THR A 190 -9.27 20.46 3.71
C THR A 190 -8.42 20.76 2.49
N VAL A 191 -7.97 19.73 1.78
CA VAL A 191 -7.23 19.85 0.53
C VAL A 191 -8.09 19.33 -0.61
N ALA A 192 -8.35 20.18 -1.62
CA ALA A 192 -9.01 19.74 -2.85
C ALA A 192 -8.01 18.95 -3.71
N LEU A 193 -8.31 17.68 -4.02
CA LEU A 193 -7.59 16.89 -5.00
C LEU A 193 -8.38 16.92 -6.31
N VAL A 194 -7.85 17.67 -7.29
CA VAL A 194 -8.53 17.90 -8.58
C VAL A 194 -7.98 16.93 -9.62
N GLY A 195 -8.67 15.82 -9.81
CA GLY A 195 -8.23 14.72 -10.66
C GLY A 195 -9.33 14.20 -11.59
N LYS A 196 -8.96 13.29 -12.50
CA LYS A 196 -9.90 12.65 -13.43
C LYS A 196 -10.33 11.22 -13.03
N TYR A 197 -9.67 10.65 -12.03
CA TYR A 197 -9.94 9.28 -11.55
C TYR A 197 -10.52 9.28 -10.13
N ILE A 198 -11.31 10.28 -9.79
CA ILE A 198 -11.86 10.45 -8.43
C ILE A 198 -12.82 9.33 -8.01
N GLN A 199 -13.39 8.60 -8.96
CA GLN A 199 -14.24 7.43 -8.71
C GLN A 199 -13.42 6.22 -8.23
N LEU A 200 -12.12 6.20 -8.52
CA LEU A 200 -11.18 5.14 -8.14
C LEU A 200 -10.11 5.74 -7.23
N HIS A 201 -10.40 5.82 -5.95
CA HIS A 201 -9.51 6.44 -4.96
C HIS A 201 -8.11 5.83 -4.94
N ASP A 202 -7.99 4.52 -5.22
CA ASP A 202 -6.71 3.81 -5.29
C ASP A 202 -5.75 4.40 -6.34
N ALA A 203 -6.28 5.05 -7.40
CA ALA A 203 -5.44 5.72 -8.39
C ALA A 203 -4.57 6.85 -7.81
N TYR A 204 -4.98 7.39 -6.67
CA TYR A 204 -4.29 8.49 -5.98
C TYR A 204 -3.83 8.13 -4.56
N ILE A 205 -3.80 6.85 -4.21
CA ILE A 205 -3.48 6.40 -2.84
C ILE A 205 -2.15 6.97 -2.34
N SER A 206 -1.10 6.97 -3.16
CA SER A 206 0.21 7.51 -2.78
C SER A 206 0.18 9.02 -2.52
N VAL A 207 -0.66 9.76 -3.25
CA VAL A 207 -0.83 11.22 -3.05
C VAL A 207 -1.57 11.47 -1.75
N VAL A 208 -2.63 10.71 -1.50
CA VAL A 208 -3.42 10.80 -0.25
C VAL A 208 -2.57 10.46 0.97
N GLU A 209 -1.80 9.37 0.89
CA GLU A 209 -0.89 8.99 1.99
C GLU A 209 0.20 10.04 2.22
N ALA A 210 0.78 10.61 1.14
CA ALA A 210 1.75 11.70 1.29
C ALA A 210 1.15 12.95 1.96
N LEU A 211 -0.10 13.31 1.64
CA LEU A 211 -0.81 14.40 2.31
C LEU A 211 -1.08 14.08 3.78
N LYS A 212 -1.49 12.85 4.10
CA LYS A 212 -1.67 12.40 5.49
C LYS A 212 -0.35 12.46 6.26
N HIS A 213 0.77 12.01 5.68
CA HIS A 213 2.08 12.11 6.33
C HIS A 213 2.49 13.56 6.61
N GLY A 214 2.24 14.48 5.66
CA GLY A 214 2.43 15.91 5.89
C GLY A 214 1.53 16.44 7.02
N GLY A 215 0.31 15.94 7.12
CA GLY A 215 -0.62 16.23 8.20
C GLY A 215 -0.12 15.73 9.55
N ILE A 216 0.35 14.50 9.66
CA ILE A 216 0.92 13.92 10.88
C ILE A 216 2.07 14.79 11.40
N PHE A 217 3.02 15.12 10.53
CA PHE A 217 4.15 15.98 10.87
C PHE A 217 3.70 17.37 11.38
N SER A 218 2.62 17.91 10.80
CA SER A 218 2.05 19.22 11.17
C SER A 218 1.01 19.14 12.30
N ARG A 219 0.73 17.95 12.84
CA ARG A 219 -0.34 17.65 13.81
C ARG A 219 -1.71 18.14 13.31
N ALA A 220 -1.99 17.88 12.04
CA ALA A 220 -3.23 18.26 11.38
C ALA A 220 -3.92 17.06 10.73
N THR A 221 -5.22 16.93 10.91
CA THR A 221 -6.03 16.04 10.08
C THR A 221 -6.18 16.64 8.70
N VAL A 222 -5.82 15.89 7.65
CA VAL A 222 -6.01 16.31 6.26
C VAL A 222 -7.24 15.62 5.67
N ASN A 223 -8.29 16.39 5.47
CA ASN A 223 -9.50 15.96 4.78
C ASN A 223 -9.33 16.15 3.27
N ILE A 224 -9.60 15.11 2.48
CA ILE A 224 -9.49 15.19 1.02
C ILE A 224 -10.85 15.46 0.41
N LYS A 225 -10.97 16.63 -0.24
CA LYS A 225 -12.13 16.98 -1.07
C LYS A 225 -11.86 16.54 -2.50
N TRP A 226 -12.52 15.48 -2.92
CA TRP A 226 -12.37 14.89 -4.25
C TRP A 226 -13.13 15.69 -5.28
N ILE A 227 -12.44 16.24 -6.28
CA ILE A 227 -13.06 17.08 -7.33
C ILE A 227 -12.74 16.52 -8.70
N ASP A 228 -13.77 16.21 -9.48
CA ASP A 228 -13.62 15.81 -10.87
C ASP A 228 -13.21 17.00 -11.73
N SER A 229 -12.00 16.92 -12.27
CA SER A 229 -11.47 17.99 -13.12
C SER A 229 -12.31 18.25 -14.39
N GLU A 230 -13.17 17.33 -14.81
CA GLU A 230 -14.07 17.53 -15.97
C GLU A 230 -15.26 18.43 -15.64
N THR A 231 -15.59 18.57 -14.35
CA THR A 231 -16.74 19.39 -13.92
C THR A 231 -16.36 20.80 -13.50
N VAL A 232 -15.07 21.10 -13.37
CA VAL A 232 -14.61 22.42 -12.94
C VAL A 232 -14.69 23.42 -14.08
N THR A 233 -15.34 24.55 -13.81
CA THR A 233 -15.48 25.68 -14.74
C THR A 233 -15.25 26.99 -14.00
N ALA A 234 -15.06 28.10 -14.72
CA ALA A 234 -14.95 29.43 -14.11
C ALA A 234 -16.21 29.80 -13.29
N ASP A 235 -17.39 29.33 -13.70
CA ASP A 235 -18.66 29.70 -13.05
C ASP A 235 -18.86 28.98 -11.70
N ASN A 236 -18.28 27.77 -11.51
CA ASN A 236 -18.47 26.99 -10.29
C ASN A 236 -17.21 26.88 -9.40
N ALA A 237 -16.10 27.46 -9.81
CA ALA A 237 -14.83 27.37 -9.07
C ALA A 237 -14.96 27.91 -7.63
N GLU A 238 -15.67 29.02 -7.43
CA GLU A 238 -15.92 29.59 -6.09
C GLU A 238 -16.70 28.62 -5.20
N GLU A 239 -17.74 27.96 -5.72
CA GLU A 239 -18.53 26.97 -4.98
C GLU A 239 -17.66 25.75 -4.60
N LEU A 240 -16.78 25.33 -5.51
CA LEU A 240 -15.95 24.14 -5.32
C LEU A 240 -14.78 24.37 -4.37
N PHE A 241 -14.21 25.58 -4.32
CA PHE A 241 -12.92 25.81 -3.67
C PHE A 241 -12.94 26.81 -2.52
N SER A 242 -14.05 27.49 -2.22
CA SER A 242 -14.11 28.52 -1.17
C SER A 242 -13.85 27.98 0.26
N ASP A 243 -14.07 26.70 0.49
CA ASP A 243 -13.94 26.03 1.78
C ASP A 243 -12.63 25.23 1.94
N VAL A 244 -11.70 25.30 0.98
CA VAL A 244 -10.47 24.51 1.03
C VAL A 244 -9.26 25.32 1.48
N SER A 245 -8.37 24.66 2.21
CA SER A 245 -7.10 25.21 2.68
C SER A 245 -5.95 25.06 1.70
N GLY A 246 -6.13 24.24 0.67
CA GLY A 246 -5.14 23.98 -0.37
C GLY A 246 -5.73 23.25 -1.57
N ILE A 247 -5.11 23.41 -2.73
CA ILE A 247 -5.49 22.73 -3.96
C ILE A 247 -4.31 21.89 -4.49
N LEU A 248 -4.53 20.62 -4.75
CA LEU A 248 -3.57 19.71 -5.35
C LEU A 248 -4.09 19.21 -6.69
N VAL A 249 -3.26 19.38 -7.74
CA VAL A 249 -3.50 18.80 -9.06
C VAL A 249 -2.49 17.67 -9.31
N PRO A 250 -2.93 16.41 -9.35
CA PRO A 250 -2.04 15.26 -9.52
C PRO A 250 -1.57 15.09 -10.96
N GLY A 251 -0.63 14.17 -11.16
CA GLY A 251 -0.21 13.68 -12.47
C GLY A 251 -1.32 12.98 -13.26
N GLY A 252 -1.07 12.76 -14.54
CA GLY A 252 -1.97 12.03 -15.44
C GLY A 252 -1.57 12.22 -16.89
N PHE A 253 -2.23 11.47 -17.79
CA PHE A 253 -1.98 11.49 -19.23
C PHE A 253 -3.26 11.80 -20.01
N GLY A 254 -3.10 12.34 -21.24
CA GLY A 254 -4.21 12.65 -22.17
C GLY A 254 -5.01 13.89 -21.77
N ASN A 255 -5.90 14.32 -22.67
CA ASN A 255 -6.51 15.66 -22.68
C ASN A 255 -7.75 15.81 -21.77
N ARG A 256 -8.26 14.72 -21.19
CA ARG A 256 -9.48 14.75 -20.38
C ARG A 256 -9.28 15.58 -19.09
N GLY A 257 -10.15 16.56 -18.86
CA GLY A 257 -10.17 17.37 -17.65
C GLY A 257 -9.04 18.41 -17.53
N ILE A 258 -8.30 18.70 -18.62
CA ILE A 258 -7.19 19.66 -18.63
C ILE A 258 -7.65 21.07 -18.30
N GLU A 259 -8.69 21.58 -18.98
CA GLU A 259 -9.15 22.95 -18.77
C GLU A 259 -9.70 23.14 -17.35
N GLY A 260 -10.43 22.18 -16.79
CA GLY A 260 -10.86 22.27 -15.40
C GLY A 260 -9.70 22.25 -14.37
N LYS A 261 -8.60 21.57 -14.68
CA LYS A 261 -7.40 21.66 -13.86
C LYS A 261 -6.76 23.05 -13.95
N ILE A 262 -6.73 23.64 -15.15
CA ILE A 262 -6.24 25.02 -15.36
C ILE A 262 -7.12 26.01 -14.60
N GLU A 263 -8.44 25.87 -14.63
CA GLU A 263 -9.35 26.72 -13.85
C GLU A 263 -9.13 26.56 -12.32
N ALA A 264 -8.90 25.36 -11.82
CA ALA A 264 -8.56 25.15 -10.41
C ALA A 264 -7.24 25.82 -10.01
N ILE A 265 -6.24 25.77 -10.88
CA ILE A 265 -4.94 26.45 -10.70
C ILE A 265 -5.11 27.97 -10.69
N LYS A 266 -5.89 28.49 -11.64
CA LYS A 266 -6.24 29.90 -11.71
C LYS A 266 -6.94 30.38 -10.45
N TYR A 267 -7.92 29.61 -9.95
CA TYR A 267 -8.60 29.91 -8.70
C TYR A 267 -7.60 29.96 -7.54
N ALA A 268 -6.72 28.96 -7.40
CA ALA A 268 -5.70 28.94 -6.36
C ALA A 268 -4.81 30.20 -6.39
N ARG A 269 -4.32 30.58 -7.56
CA ARG A 269 -3.46 31.75 -7.74
C ARG A 269 -4.19 33.06 -7.43
N THR A 270 -5.41 33.24 -7.95
CA THR A 270 -6.17 34.50 -7.80
C THR A 270 -6.73 34.70 -6.39
N HIS A 271 -6.97 33.62 -5.64
CA HIS A 271 -7.47 33.66 -4.27
C HIS A 271 -6.38 33.41 -3.22
N ASN A 272 -5.11 33.32 -3.65
CA ASN A 272 -3.96 33.11 -2.78
C ASN A 272 -4.08 31.84 -1.91
N ILE A 273 -4.65 30.78 -2.49
CA ILE A 273 -4.75 29.45 -1.85
C ILE A 273 -3.47 28.66 -2.16
N PRO A 274 -2.85 27.99 -1.17
CA PRO A 274 -1.71 27.10 -1.37
C PRO A 274 -1.99 26.08 -2.47
N PHE A 275 -1.06 25.96 -3.42
CA PHE A 275 -1.18 25.07 -4.58
C PHE A 275 0.00 24.11 -4.69
N LEU A 276 -0.28 22.84 -5.01
CA LEU A 276 0.72 21.84 -5.36
C LEU A 276 0.35 21.14 -6.66
N GLY A 277 1.18 21.28 -7.68
CA GLY A 277 1.07 20.55 -8.96
C GLY A 277 2.08 19.42 -9.03
N LEU A 278 1.62 18.18 -9.26
CA LEU A 278 2.47 17.02 -9.45
C LEU A 278 2.52 16.65 -10.94
N CYS A 279 3.74 16.54 -11.52
CA CYS A 279 3.94 16.15 -12.92
C CYS A 279 3.09 17.00 -13.86
N LEU A 280 1.99 16.47 -14.41
CA LEU A 280 1.05 17.23 -15.25
C LEU A 280 0.49 18.46 -14.54
N GLY A 281 0.18 18.39 -13.25
CA GLY A 281 -0.30 19.54 -12.49
C GLY A 281 0.71 20.69 -12.43
N MET A 282 2.00 20.38 -12.31
CA MET A 282 3.08 21.35 -12.42
C MET A 282 3.14 21.95 -13.84
N GLN A 283 3.07 21.14 -14.88
CA GLN A 283 3.07 21.60 -16.27
C GLN A 283 1.90 22.55 -16.56
N LEU A 284 0.70 22.19 -16.07
CA LEU A 284 -0.50 23.00 -16.27
C LEU A 284 -0.44 24.34 -15.49
N SER A 285 0.30 24.41 -14.39
CA SER A 285 0.50 25.72 -13.72
C SER A 285 1.34 26.68 -14.55
N ILE A 286 2.27 26.17 -15.33
CA ILE A 286 3.04 26.99 -16.29
C ILE A 286 2.13 27.44 -17.44
N VAL A 287 1.26 26.55 -17.93
CA VAL A 287 0.28 26.88 -18.98
C VAL A 287 -0.70 27.94 -18.49
N GLU A 288 -1.25 27.78 -17.29
CA GLU A 288 -2.15 28.78 -16.67
C GLU A 288 -1.46 30.14 -16.58
N PHE A 289 -0.26 30.18 -16.00
CA PHE A 289 0.49 31.43 -15.85
C PHE A 289 0.79 32.09 -17.20
N ALA A 290 1.15 31.31 -18.20
CA ALA A 290 1.39 31.81 -19.56
C ALA A 290 0.13 32.42 -20.18
N ARG A 291 -1.02 31.79 -20.00
CA ARG A 291 -2.32 32.26 -20.52
C ARG A 291 -2.80 33.51 -19.80
N ASP A 292 -2.93 33.42 -18.48
CA ASP A 292 -3.66 34.39 -17.68
C ASP A 292 -2.81 35.54 -17.12
N VAL A 293 -1.46 35.38 -17.07
CA VAL A 293 -0.56 36.43 -16.55
C VAL A 293 0.27 37.03 -17.67
N ILE A 294 0.85 36.20 -18.57
CA ILE A 294 1.69 36.69 -19.67
C ILE A 294 0.84 37.11 -20.88
N GLY A 295 -0.35 36.53 -21.07
CA GLY A 295 -1.26 36.84 -22.18
C GLY A 295 -1.06 36.00 -23.44
N TYR A 296 -0.40 34.84 -23.34
CA TYR A 296 -0.29 33.87 -24.43
C TYR A 296 -1.52 32.96 -24.43
N ASN A 297 -2.63 33.46 -24.97
CA ASN A 297 -3.96 32.84 -24.84
C ASN A 297 -4.06 31.37 -25.31
N ASP A 298 -3.21 30.95 -26.24
CA ASP A 298 -3.14 29.58 -26.76
C ASP A 298 -1.97 28.77 -26.17
N ALA A 299 -1.30 29.28 -25.13
CA ALA A 299 -0.20 28.55 -24.51
C ALA A 299 -0.64 27.15 -24.05
N HIS A 300 0.17 26.15 -24.40
CA HIS A 300 -0.12 24.76 -24.06
C HIS A 300 1.16 23.91 -23.98
N SER A 301 1.02 22.65 -23.59
CA SER A 301 2.03 21.63 -23.79
C SER A 301 2.00 21.15 -25.25
N ALA A 302 3.15 20.99 -25.89
CA ALA A 302 3.27 20.42 -27.24
C ALA A 302 2.75 18.98 -27.33
N GLU A 303 2.76 18.23 -26.20
CA GLU A 303 2.17 16.89 -26.14
C GLU A 303 0.64 16.92 -26.21
N LEU A 304 0.01 17.88 -25.54
CA LEU A 304 -1.43 17.98 -25.41
C LEU A 304 -2.08 18.75 -26.58
N ASP A 305 -1.42 19.80 -27.08
CA ASP A 305 -1.81 20.53 -28.27
C ASP A 305 -0.60 20.77 -29.17
N PRO A 306 -0.36 19.91 -30.17
CA PRO A 306 0.74 20.07 -31.13
C PRO A 306 0.64 21.31 -32.01
N ASN A 307 -0.51 21.97 -32.07
CA ASN A 307 -0.77 23.13 -32.93
C ASN A 307 -0.63 24.47 -32.18
N THR A 308 -0.37 24.46 -30.88
CA THR A 308 -0.18 25.70 -30.12
C THR A 308 0.93 26.54 -30.72
N THR A 309 0.72 27.86 -30.81
CA THR A 309 1.77 28.79 -31.26
C THR A 309 2.70 29.20 -30.11
N HIS A 310 2.31 28.89 -28.85
CA HIS A 310 3.10 29.13 -27.66
C HIS A 310 3.29 27.83 -26.86
N PRO A 311 4.14 26.89 -27.35
CA PRO A 311 4.43 25.67 -26.63
C PRO A 311 5.33 25.98 -25.43
N VAL A 312 4.74 26.06 -24.23
CA VAL A 312 5.48 26.38 -22.98
C VAL A 312 5.97 25.14 -22.26
N ILE A 313 5.51 23.97 -22.67
CA ILE A 313 5.98 22.64 -22.23
C ILE A 313 6.28 21.81 -23.47
N HIS A 314 7.48 21.21 -23.50
CA HIS A 314 8.00 20.38 -24.60
C HIS A 314 8.22 18.93 -24.16
#